data_dac0e596e92a896f3cb70265b006bc11
#
_entry.id   dac0e596e92a896f3cb70265b006bc11
#
_cell.length_a   1.000
_cell.length_b   1.000
_cell.length_c   1.000
_cell.angle_alpha   90.00
_cell.angle_beta   90.00
_cell.angle_gamma   90.00
#
_symmetry.space_group_name_H-M   'P 1'
#
loop_
_entity.id
_entity.type
_entity.pdbx_description
1 polymer ?
#
loop_
_entity_poly.entity_id
_entity_poly.type
_entity_poly.pdbx_seq_one_letter_code
_entity_poly.pdbx_strand_id
1 'polypeptide(L)'
;VALVQGNVPRAGLDFNAQRRAVLDNHVARTITLAADVAAGRYPRPALVIWPENSSDIDPLRNPDARAVIDRAARAIGVPILVGAVLRTDDGHTTNTAIVWNPRTGPGQRHDKRPMPFAEYIPYRDFFRLFSPYVDRAGDFVPGNGDSAVDLGPARVGIAICSEVMFDDLVRQSVRSGAQLLAVPTNNATFGFTEMTYQQQAISRVRAVEHGRTVLVAATSGVSSVIAPDGAVEQQTKLFTPDALVARVPLRSGTTLATRLGPAPEWMLVALGLLGVAAALVVQSRAKAGRRRGPVPPKEDVDGGSAGRRRRRGRRPDDRRDPDLRRAGQPADGPAPAARGGI
;
A
#
# COMPACT_ATOMS: atom_id res chain seq x y z
N VAL A 1 19.00 -9.76 -13.69
CA VAL A 1 18.23 -10.04 -12.48
C VAL A 1 17.31 -11.22 -12.72
N ALA A 2 16.91 -11.93 -11.65
CA ALA A 2 15.84 -12.91 -11.72
C ALA A 2 14.81 -12.68 -10.61
N LEU A 3 13.52 -12.86 -10.94
CA LEU A 3 12.40 -12.89 -10.00
C LEU A 3 11.88 -14.32 -9.93
N VAL A 4 11.67 -14.85 -8.74
CA VAL A 4 11.17 -16.22 -8.55
C VAL A 4 9.81 -16.19 -7.90
N GLN A 5 8.81 -16.74 -8.58
CA GLN A 5 7.46 -16.98 -8.08
C GLN A 5 7.30 -18.46 -7.78
N GLY A 6 7.30 -18.83 -6.50
CA GLY A 6 7.21 -20.24 -6.08
C GLY A 6 5.79 -20.77 -6.05
N ASN A 7 4.82 -19.87 -5.97
CA ASN A 7 3.41 -20.13 -5.72
C ASN A 7 3.11 -20.61 -4.28
N VAL A 8 1.85 -20.49 -3.89
CA VAL A 8 1.32 -20.95 -2.61
C VAL A 8 0.55 -22.25 -2.86
N PRO A 9 0.72 -23.28 -2.01
CA PRO A 9 -0.05 -24.51 -2.15
C PRO A 9 -1.55 -24.24 -2.03
N ARG A 10 -2.37 -25.08 -2.66
CA ARG A 10 -3.83 -24.97 -2.61
C ARG A 10 -4.33 -25.14 -1.17
N ALA A 11 -5.51 -24.56 -0.87
CA ALA A 11 -6.18 -24.69 0.40
C ALA A 11 -6.35 -26.16 0.83
N GLY A 12 -6.18 -26.44 2.13
CA GLY A 12 -6.37 -27.78 2.73
C GLY A 12 -5.17 -28.31 3.52
N LEU A 13 -4.02 -27.64 3.49
CA LEU A 13 -2.90 -27.93 4.38
C LEU A 13 -3.10 -27.23 5.73
N ASP A 14 -2.61 -27.86 6.81
CA ASP A 14 -2.48 -27.14 8.07
C ASP A 14 -1.47 -25.98 7.92
N PHE A 15 -1.52 -25.02 8.85
CA PHE A 15 -0.74 -23.81 8.76
C PHE A 15 0.79 -24.04 8.67
N ASN A 16 1.31 -25.02 9.41
CA ASN A 16 2.76 -25.29 9.40
C ASN A 16 3.19 -26.00 8.11
N ALA A 17 2.38 -26.94 7.62
CA ALA A 17 2.61 -27.60 6.33
C ALA A 17 2.55 -26.62 5.17
N GLN A 18 1.64 -25.64 5.21
CA GLN A 18 1.55 -24.60 4.21
C GLN A 18 2.80 -23.69 4.20
N ARG A 19 3.28 -23.25 5.37
CA ARG A 19 4.48 -22.42 5.51
C ARG A 19 5.72 -23.13 4.93
N ARG A 20 5.88 -24.41 5.25
CA ARG A 20 6.99 -25.22 4.74
C ARG A 20 6.90 -25.40 3.23
N ALA A 21 5.71 -25.68 2.69
CA ALA A 21 5.52 -25.88 1.25
C ALA A 21 5.77 -24.61 0.44
N VAL A 22 5.44 -23.42 0.97
CA VAL A 22 5.78 -22.12 0.34
C VAL A 22 7.30 -22.00 0.18
N LEU A 23 8.06 -22.24 1.26
CA LEU A 23 9.51 -22.20 1.21
C LEU A 23 10.10 -23.21 0.21
N ASP A 24 9.65 -24.46 0.29
CA ASP A 24 10.13 -25.53 -0.59
C ASP A 24 9.83 -25.25 -2.07
N ASN A 25 8.70 -24.62 -2.39
CA ASN A 25 8.34 -24.21 -3.75
C ASN A 25 9.32 -23.14 -4.29
N HIS A 26 9.68 -22.13 -3.50
CA HIS A 26 10.66 -21.11 -3.91
C HIS A 26 12.05 -21.70 -4.09
N VAL A 27 12.46 -22.61 -3.20
CA VAL A 27 13.72 -23.35 -3.30
C VAL A 27 13.72 -24.20 -4.59
N ALA A 28 12.68 -25.01 -4.82
CA ALA A 28 12.58 -25.86 -5.99
C ALA A 28 12.60 -25.04 -7.29
N ARG A 29 11.84 -23.95 -7.37
CA ARG A 29 11.82 -23.09 -8.55
C ARG A 29 13.19 -22.43 -8.80
N THR A 30 13.91 -22.03 -7.74
CA THR A 30 15.28 -21.48 -7.87
C THR A 30 16.27 -22.53 -8.37
N ILE A 31 16.18 -23.78 -7.90
CA ILE A 31 17.03 -24.88 -8.37
C ILE A 31 16.73 -25.20 -9.84
N THR A 32 15.44 -25.19 -10.23
CA THR A 32 15.05 -25.34 -11.65
C THR A 32 15.64 -24.22 -12.50
N LEU A 33 15.55 -22.96 -12.04
CA LEU A 33 16.16 -21.82 -12.72
C LEU A 33 17.68 -22.01 -12.87
N ALA A 34 18.36 -22.48 -11.82
CA ALA A 34 19.80 -22.75 -11.88
C ALA A 34 20.14 -23.81 -12.95
N ALA A 35 19.33 -24.87 -13.06
CA ALA A 35 19.49 -25.89 -14.11
C ALA A 35 19.21 -25.30 -15.50
N ASP A 36 18.20 -24.42 -15.63
CA ASP A 36 17.86 -23.73 -16.88
C ASP A 36 19.01 -22.82 -17.35
N VAL A 37 19.65 -22.11 -16.40
CA VAL A 37 20.83 -21.29 -16.67
C VAL A 37 22.03 -22.15 -17.08
N ALA A 38 22.28 -23.26 -16.38
CA ALA A 38 23.37 -24.18 -16.72
C ALA A 38 23.18 -24.81 -18.13
N ALA A 39 21.92 -25.05 -18.52
CA ALA A 39 21.56 -25.55 -19.85
C ALA A 39 21.53 -24.45 -20.94
N GLY A 40 21.85 -23.20 -20.62
CA GLY A 40 21.86 -22.08 -21.56
C GLY A 40 20.46 -21.57 -21.96
N ARG A 41 19.38 -22.01 -21.26
CA ARG A 41 17.99 -21.55 -21.56
C ARG A 41 17.76 -20.12 -21.09
N TYR A 42 18.44 -19.69 -20.02
CA TYR A 42 18.42 -18.33 -19.51
C TYR A 42 19.84 -17.79 -19.31
N PRO A 43 20.07 -16.50 -19.46
CA PRO A 43 21.33 -15.88 -19.08
C PRO A 43 21.50 -15.96 -17.56
N ARG A 44 22.74 -16.10 -17.09
CA ARG A 44 23.04 -16.12 -15.65
C ARG A 44 22.64 -14.79 -15.02
N PRO A 45 21.73 -14.77 -14.02
CA PRO A 45 21.40 -13.55 -13.29
C PRO A 45 22.57 -13.13 -12.40
N ALA A 46 22.63 -11.84 -12.05
CA ALA A 46 23.58 -11.33 -11.08
C ALA A 46 23.02 -11.29 -9.64
N LEU A 47 21.70 -11.35 -9.53
CA LEU A 47 20.95 -11.39 -8.27
C LEU A 47 19.58 -12.02 -8.50
N VAL A 48 18.98 -12.55 -7.43
CA VAL A 48 17.63 -13.14 -7.43
C VAL A 48 16.78 -12.46 -6.36
N ILE A 49 15.50 -12.26 -6.63
CA ILE A 49 14.53 -11.72 -5.69
C ILE A 49 13.43 -12.76 -5.46
N TRP A 50 13.23 -13.13 -4.20
CA TRP A 50 12.09 -13.91 -3.72
C TRP A 50 11.01 -12.97 -3.16
N PRO A 51 9.75 -13.41 -3.13
CA PRO A 51 8.63 -12.64 -2.58
C PRO A 51 8.72 -12.43 -1.06
N GLU A 52 7.84 -11.57 -0.59
CA GLU A 52 7.49 -11.45 0.83
C GLU A 52 6.96 -12.80 1.35
N ASN A 53 7.33 -13.15 2.58
CA ASN A 53 6.92 -14.40 3.22
C ASN A 53 7.26 -15.68 2.42
N SER A 54 8.27 -15.64 1.59
CA SER A 54 8.80 -16.85 0.94
C SER A 54 9.38 -17.83 1.97
N SER A 55 9.68 -17.37 3.19
CA SER A 55 9.97 -18.17 4.37
C SER A 55 9.24 -17.61 5.60
N ASP A 56 8.07 -18.13 5.90
CA ASP A 56 7.35 -17.88 7.15
C ASP A 56 7.94 -18.64 8.35
N ILE A 57 8.93 -19.48 8.11
CA ILE A 57 9.72 -20.16 9.10
C ILE A 57 11.01 -19.35 9.27
N ASP A 58 11.28 -18.86 10.49
CA ASP A 58 12.49 -18.07 10.78
C ASP A 58 13.77 -18.82 10.41
N PRO A 59 14.47 -18.46 9.32
CA PRO A 59 15.64 -19.20 8.87
C PRO A 59 16.91 -18.92 9.70
N LEU A 60 16.86 -17.94 10.61
CA LEU A 60 17.95 -17.66 11.51
C LEU A 60 17.89 -18.55 12.76
N ARG A 61 16.68 -19.00 13.12
CA ARG A 61 16.42 -19.87 14.29
C ARG A 61 16.11 -21.32 13.92
N ASN A 62 15.75 -21.59 12.65
CA ASN A 62 15.42 -22.94 12.17
C ASN A 62 16.50 -23.46 11.20
N PRO A 63 17.34 -24.43 11.62
CA PRO A 63 18.40 -24.97 10.78
C PRO A 63 17.92 -25.61 9.47
N ASP A 64 16.74 -26.24 9.46
CA ASP A 64 16.19 -26.88 8.25
C ASP A 64 15.79 -25.83 7.20
N ALA A 65 15.12 -24.74 7.64
CA ALA A 65 14.79 -23.64 6.75
C ALA A 65 16.08 -22.99 6.18
N ARG A 66 17.07 -22.78 7.05
CA ARG A 66 18.39 -22.27 6.65
C ARG A 66 19.05 -23.17 5.59
N ALA A 67 19.08 -24.47 5.83
CA ALA A 67 19.75 -25.42 4.96
C ALA A 67 19.14 -25.45 3.55
N VAL A 68 17.80 -25.35 3.41
CA VAL A 68 17.16 -25.34 2.10
C VAL A 68 17.38 -24.02 1.35
N ILE A 69 17.39 -22.86 2.05
CA ILE A 69 17.74 -21.57 1.45
C ILE A 69 19.20 -21.56 1.00
N ASP A 70 20.13 -22.05 1.85
CA ASP A 70 21.56 -22.20 1.51
C ASP A 70 21.74 -23.06 0.26
N ARG A 71 20.97 -24.16 0.13
CA ARG A 71 20.99 -25.03 -1.07
C ARG A 71 20.56 -24.27 -2.32
N ALA A 72 19.48 -23.50 -2.26
CA ALA A 72 19.01 -22.70 -3.39
C ALA A 72 20.04 -21.63 -3.78
N ALA A 73 20.59 -20.90 -2.80
CA ALA A 73 21.59 -19.87 -3.05
C ALA A 73 22.87 -20.44 -3.66
N ARG A 74 23.35 -21.59 -3.17
CA ARG A 74 24.51 -22.28 -3.77
C ARG A 74 24.22 -22.79 -5.16
N ALA A 75 23.01 -23.31 -5.43
CA ALA A 75 22.65 -23.82 -6.75
C ALA A 75 22.67 -22.72 -7.82
N ILE A 76 22.08 -21.57 -7.54
CA ILE A 76 22.06 -20.44 -8.49
C ILE A 76 23.40 -19.67 -8.50
N GLY A 77 24.18 -19.74 -7.42
CA GLY A 77 25.52 -19.16 -7.29
C GLY A 77 25.57 -17.63 -7.25
N VAL A 78 24.46 -16.95 -6.93
CA VAL A 78 24.37 -15.50 -6.77
C VAL A 78 23.52 -15.16 -5.53
N PRO A 79 23.62 -13.93 -4.99
CA PRO A 79 22.81 -13.53 -3.84
C PRO A 79 21.32 -13.56 -4.14
N ILE A 80 20.55 -13.98 -3.14
CA ILE A 80 19.07 -13.99 -3.17
C ILE A 80 18.57 -12.99 -2.12
N LEU A 81 17.63 -12.13 -2.49
CA LEU A 81 16.81 -11.39 -1.53
C LEU A 81 15.66 -12.31 -1.09
N VAL A 82 15.65 -12.72 0.18
CA VAL A 82 14.69 -13.66 0.75
C VAL A 82 13.70 -12.91 1.62
N GLY A 83 12.40 -12.98 1.32
CA GLY A 83 11.36 -12.49 2.23
C GLY A 83 11.12 -13.50 3.35
N ALA A 84 11.27 -13.07 4.59
CA ALA A 84 11.18 -13.95 5.77
C ALA A 84 10.42 -13.29 6.92
N VAL A 85 9.79 -14.13 7.75
CA VAL A 85 9.28 -13.73 9.05
C VAL A 85 10.31 -14.13 10.12
N LEU A 86 10.84 -13.15 10.84
CA LEU A 86 11.82 -13.39 11.90
C LEU A 86 11.19 -13.17 13.27
N ARG A 87 11.70 -13.88 14.27
CA ARG A 87 11.39 -13.64 15.68
C ARG A 87 12.47 -12.79 16.32
N THR A 88 12.05 -11.72 16.98
CA THR A 88 12.90 -10.90 17.83
C THR A 88 13.15 -11.58 19.18
N ASP A 89 14.13 -11.11 19.94
CA ASP A 89 14.47 -11.73 21.23
C ASP A 89 13.44 -11.46 22.33
N ASP A 90 12.66 -10.39 22.18
CA ASP A 90 11.52 -10.02 23.04
C ASP A 90 10.22 -10.75 22.66
N GLY A 91 10.26 -11.66 21.66
CA GLY A 91 9.13 -12.54 21.30
C GLY A 91 8.24 -12.01 20.20
N HIS A 92 8.42 -10.77 19.73
CA HIS A 92 7.71 -10.21 18.60
C HIS A 92 8.18 -10.78 17.26
N THR A 93 7.54 -10.38 16.17
CA THR A 93 7.93 -10.77 14.82
C THR A 93 8.26 -9.56 13.95
N THR A 94 9.17 -9.74 12.98
CA THR A 94 9.43 -8.78 11.91
C THR A 94 9.14 -9.42 10.56
N ASN A 95 8.60 -8.63 9.63
CA ASN A 95 8.50 -8.98 8.23
C ASN A 95 9.72 -8.41 7.53
N THR A 96 10.58 -9.28 7.00
CA THR A 96 11.96 -8.92 6.68
C THR A 96 12.35 -9.40 5.29
N ALA A 97 13.08 -8.59 4.54
CA ALA A 97 13.80 -8.98 3.34
C ALA A 97 15.31 -9.07 3.64
N ILE A 98 15.88 -10.27 3.51
CA ILE A 98 17.27 -10.58 3.88
C ILE A 98 18.10 -10.88 2.62
N VAL A 99 19.26 -10.27 2.50
CA VAL A 99 20.26 -10.64 1.50
C VAL A 99 20.90 -11.96 1.91
N TRP A 100 20.73 -13.00 1.11
CA TRP A 100 21.31 -14.31 1.35
C TRP A 100 22.41 -14.60 0.35
N ASN A 101 23.66 -14.57 0.84
CA ASN A 101 24.83 -14.82 0.02
C ASN A 101 25.10 -16.33 -0.11
N PRO A 102 25.41 -16.86 -1.32
CA PRO A 102 25.62 -18.29 -1.53
C PRO A 102 26.82 -18.88 -0.77
N ARG A 103 27.77 -18.05 -0.31
CA ARG A 103 28.96 -18.47 0.42
C ARG A 103 28.91 -18.16 1.91
N THR A 104 28.39 -16.97 2.28
CA THR A 104 28.40 -16.49 3.68
C THR A 104 27.07 -16.61 4.38
N GLY A 105 25.98 -16.94 3.66
CA GLY A 105 24.63 -17.01 4.21
C GLY A 105 23.98 -15.63 4.39
N PRO A 106 23.15 -15.45 5.45
CA PRO A 106 22.39 -14.22 5.67
C PRO A 106 23.29 -13.02 5.98
N GLY A 107 22.94 -11.86 5.42
CA GLY A 107 23.67 -10.59 5.55
C GLY A 107 22.77 -9.40 5.84
N GLN A 108 22.90 -8.32 5.06
CA GLN A 108 22.07 -7.12 5.19
C GLN A 108 20.58 -7.46 5.08
N ARG A 109 19.75 -6.69 5.77
CA ARG A 109 18.30 -6.86 5.75
C ARG A 109 17.56 -5.54 5.82
N HIS A 110 16.33 -5.55 5.32
CA HIS A 110 15.34 -4.51 5.52
C HIS A 110 14.15 -5.11 6.27
N ASP A 111 13.82 -4.56 7.42
CA ASP A 111 12.62 -4.91 8.17
C ASP A 111 11.49 -3.97 7.76
N LYS A 112 10.34 -4.53 7.39
CA LYS A 112 9.16 -3.79 6.92
C LYS A 112 8.76 -2.72 7.92
N ARG A 113 8.51 -1.52 7.41
CA ARG A 113 8.02 -0.41 8.23
C ARG A 113 6.53 -0.56 8.52
N PRO A 114 6.03 0.06 9.59
CA PRO A 114 4.66 -0.19 10.00
C PRO A 114 3.67 0.24 8.94
N MET A 115 2.75 -0.66 8.69
CA MET A 115 1.54 -0.38 7.95
C MET A 115 0.39 -0.33 8.96
N PRO A 116 -0.36 0.78 9.04
CA PRO A 116 -1.47 0.87 9.96
C PRO A 116 -2.53 -0.19 9.64
N PHE A 117 -3.03 -0.85 10.68
CA PHE A 117 -4.25 -1.67 10.79
C PHE A 117 -4.23 -3.12 10.29
N ALA A 118 -3.37 -3.55 9.37
CA ALA A 118 -3.38 -4.93 8.90
C ALA A 118 -2.38 -5.84 9.64
N GLU A 119 -1.19 -5.32 9.91
CA GLU A 119 -0.08 -6.07 10.52
C GLU A 119 0.35 -5.49 11.87
N TYR A 120 0.08 -4.20 12.09
CA TYR A 120 0.41 -3.48 13.31
C TYR A 120 -0.77 -2.62 13.77
N ILE A 121 -1.18 -2.79 15.02
CA ILE A 121 -2.19 -1.97 15.67
C ILE A 121 -1.50 -1.22 16.83
N PRO A 122 -1.28 0.11 16.70
CA PRO A 122 -0.77 0.89 17.79
C PRO A 122 -1.77 0.87 18.96
N TYR A 123 -1.26 0.84 20.21
CA TYR A 123 -2.11 0.75 21.40
C TYR A 123 -3.05 -0.47 21.38
N ARG A 124 -2.54 -1.63 20.99
CA ARG A 124 -3.27 -2.88 20.79
C ARG A 124 -4.19 -3.23 21.98
N ASP A 125 -3.71 -3.08 23.21
CA ASP A 125 -4.48 -3.40 24.41
C ASP A 125 -5.70 -2.49 24.58
N PHE A 126 -5.60 -1.22 24.16
CA PHE A 126 -6.74 -0.31 24.14
C PHE A 126 -7.79 -0.75 23.11
N PHE A 127 -7.36 -1.10 21.88
CA PHE A 127 -8.28 -1.53 20.84
C PHE A 127 -8.88 -2.91 21.05
N ARG A 128 -8.25 -3.79 21.83
CA ARG A 128 -8.81 -5.07 22.28
C ARG A 128 -10.12 -4.90 23.05
N LEU A 129 -10.28 -3.79 23.76
CA LEU A 129 -11.51 -3.50 24.49
C LEU A 129 -12.74 -3.30 23.59
N PHE A 130 -12.51 -2.98 22.31
CA PHE A 130 -13.56 -2.63 21.35
C PHE A 130 -13.73 -3.64 20.22
N SER A 131 -12.74 -4.49 19.95
CA SER A 131 -12.80 -5.43 18.84
C SER A 131 -11.97 -6.69 19.03
N PRO A 132 -12.59 -7.88 18.97
CA PRO A 132 -11.86 -9.16 19.02
C PRO A 132 -11.01 -9.43 17.76
N TYR A 133 -11.19 -8.63 16.69
CA TYR A 133 -10.39 -8.73 15.47
C TYR A 133 -8.95 -8.25 15.65
N VAL A 134 -8.67 -7.49 16.70
CA VAL A 134 -7.32 -7.02 17.06
C VAL A 134 -6.34 -8.18 17.26
N ASP A 135 -6.82 -9.32 17.77
CA ASP A 135 -5.98 -10.52 18.01
C ASP A 135 -5.68 -11.32 16.72
N ARG A 136 -6.38 -11.00 15.62
CA ARG A 136 -6.09 -11.57 14.30
C ARG A 136 -4.98 -10.83 13.56
N ALA A 137 -4.71 -9.58 13.92
CA ALA A 137 -3.54 -8.86 13.42
C ALA A 137 -2.28 -9.50 13.99
N GLY A 138 -1.28 -9.74 13.13
CA GLY A 138 0.02 -10.28 13.55
C GLY A 138 0.68 -9.41 14.62
N ASP A 139 1.58 -10.00 15.39
CA ASP A 139 2.38 -9.30 16.40
C ASP A 139 3.69 -8.79 15.76
N PHE A 140 3.55 -8.08 14.63
CA PHE A 140 4.67 -7.52 13.91
C PHE A 140 5.11 -6.19 14.51
N VAL A 141 6.42 -6.05 14.68
CA VAL A 141 7.02 -4.77 15.06
C VAL A 141 7.63 -4.08 13.84
N PRO A 142 7.52 -2.74 13.80
CA PRO A 142 8.04 -1.96 12.68
C PRO A 142 9.57 -1.95 12.62
N GLY A 143 10.10 -2.03 11.40
CA GLY A 143 11.48 -1.74 11.12
C GLY A 143 11.80 -0.24 11.17
N ASN A 144 13.05 0.09 11.46
CA ASN A 144 13.56 1.47 11.50
C ASN A 144 14.87 1.66 10.70
N GLY A 145 15.34 0.60 10.02
CA GLY A 145 16.60 0.58 9.28
C GLY A 145 16.54 1.26 7.92
N ASP A 146 17.67 1.20 7.20
CA ASP A 146 17.75 1.63 5.79
C ASP A 146 16.93 0.68 4.91
N SER A 147 16.23 1.24 3.94
CA SER A 147 15.45 0.48 2.95
C SER A 147 16.25 0.16 1.67
N ALA A 148 17.57 0.43 1.65
CA ALA A 148 18.46 0.08 0.56
C ALA A 148 19.56 -0.86 1.03
N VAL A 149 19.71 -2.00 0.35
CA VAL A 149 20.73 -3.02 0.65
C VAL A 149 21.63 -3.29 -0.57
N ASP A 150 22.82 -3.79 -0.33
CA ASP A 150 23.71 -4.22 -1.38
C ASP A 150 23.40 -5.69 -1.76
N LEU A 151 22.91 -5.89 -2.97
CA LEU A 151 22.51 -7.19 -3.51
C LEU A 151 23.28 -7.48 -4.80
N GLY A 152 24.31 -8.29 -4.71
CA GLY A 152 25.20 -8.54 -5.84
C GLY A 152 25.91 -7.26 -6.31
N PRO A 153 25.81 -6.90 -7.61
CA PRO A 153 26.47 -5.73 -8.15
C PRO A 153 25.66 -4.44 -8.00
N ALA A 154 24.47 -4.47 -7.38
CA ALA A 154 23.55 -3.36 -7.31
C ALA A 154 23.17 -3.00 -5.87
N ARG A 155 23.00 -1.69 -5.61
CA ARG A 155 22.29 -1.22 -4.43
C ARG A 155 20.80 -1.19 -4.74
N VAL A 156 20.03 -1.97 -4.01
CA VAL A 156 18.59 -2.23 -4.26
C VAL A 156 17.77 -1.61 -3.15
N GLY A 157 16.84 -0.71 -3.52
CA GLY A 157 15.84 -0.20 -2.60
C GLY A 157 14.73 -1.22 -2.43
N ILE A 158 14.33 -1.46 -1.20
CA ILE A 158 13.30 -2.45 -0.87
C ILE A 158 12.05 -1.74 -0.40
N ALA A 159 10.92 -2.15 -0.98
CA ALA A 159 9.59 -1.76 -0.53
C ALA A 159 8.73 -3.03 -0.40
N ILE A 160 8.61 -3.58 0.80
CA ILE A 160 7.89 -4.84 1.02
C ILE A 160 6.39 -4.59 0.86
N CYS A 161 5.80 -5.20 -0.18
CA CYS A 161 4.35 -5.24 -0.44
C CYS A 161 3.72 -3.83 -0.48
N SER A 162 2.91 -3.50 0.49
CA SER A 162 2.21 -2.23 0.62
C SER A 162 3.12 -1.02 0.89
N GLU A 163 4.38 -1.20 1.27
CA GLU A 163 5.33 -0.08 1.41
C GLU A 163 5.50 0.71 0.09
N VAL A 164 5.31 0.06 -1.07
CA VAL A 164 5.37 0.72 -2.38
C VAL A 164 4.33 1.83 -2.55
N MET A 165 3.27 1.84 -1.74
CA MET A 165 2.23 2.87 -1.75
C MET A 165 2.69 4.19 -1.09
N PHE A 166 3.74 4.15 -0.26
CA PHE A 166 4.22 5.31 0.50
C PHE A 166 5.38 5.99 -0.21
N ASP A 167 5.14 7.21 -0.65
CA ASP A 167 6.08 8.02 -1.41
C ASP A 167 7.42 8.20 -0.68
N ASP A 168 7.35 8.54 0.61
CA ASP A 168 8.55 8.83 1.40
C ASP A 168 9.44 7.60 1.59
N LEU A 169 8.88 6.39 1.71
CA LEU A 169 9.66 5.16 1.88
C LEU A 169 10.46 4.84 0.62
N VAL A 170 9.79 4.86 -0.54
CA VAL A 170 10.45 4.60 -1.83
C VAL A 170 11.45 5.69 -2.16
N ARG A 171 11.08 6.96 -1.94
CA ARG A 171 11.96 8.11 -2.14
C ARG A 171 13.21 8.02 -1.27
N GLN A 172 13.08 7.63 -0.01
CA GLN A 172 14.22 7.45 0.89
C GLN A 172 15.18 6.39 0.37
N SER A 173 14.68 5.23 -0.10
CA SER A 173 15.51 4.17 -0.71
C SER A 173 16.34 4.71 -1.86
N VAL A 174 15.72 5.51 -2.76
CA VAL A 174 16.41 6.10 -3.91
C VAL A 174 17.44 7.14 -3.46
N ARG A 175 17.14 7.93 -2.44
CA ARG A 175 18.09 8.90 -1.86
C ARG A 175 19.25 8.22 -1.13
N SER A 176 19.05 7.02 -0.58
CA SER A 176 20.11 6.16 -0.03
C SER A 176 20.93 5.46 -1.12
N GLY A 177 20.76 5.83 -2.39
CA GLY A 177 21.56 5.36 -3.51
C GLY A 177 21.04 4.13 -4.23
N ALA A 178 19.77 3.73 -4.03
CA ALA A 178 19.20 2.60 -4.76
C ALA A 178 19.24 2.82 -6.28
N GLN A 179 19.73 1.83 -6.99
CA GLN A 179 19.84 1.80 -8.45
C GLN A 179 18.69 1.04 -9.11
N LEU A 180 18.05 0.17 -8.35
CA LEU A 180 16.85 -0.62 -8.64
C LEU A 180 15.89 -0.54 -7.45
N LEU A 181 14.62 -0.83 -7.69
CA LEU A 181 13.63 -1.03 -6.62
C LEU A 181 13.13 -2.47 -6.67
N ALA A 182 13.11 -3.14 -5.53
CA ALA A 182 12.51 -4.45 -5.33
C ALA A 182 11.24 -4.32 -4.51
N VAL A 183 10.16 -4.94 -4.98
CA VAL A 183 8.87 -5.01 -4.30
C VAL A 183 8.51 -6.49 -4.07
N PRO A 184 9.15 -7.13 -3.05
CA PRO A 184 8.72 -8.45 -2.64
C PRO A 184 7.33 -8.36 -2.02
N THR A 185 6.38 -9.19 -2.49
CA THR A 185 4.98 -9.07 -2.11
C THR A 185 4.31 -10.43 -1.91
N ASN A 186 3.42 -10.52 -0.92
CA ASN A 186 2.59 -11.69 -0.69
C ASN A 186 1.13 -11.40 -1.10
N ASN A 187 0.78 -11.79 -2.32
CA ASN A 187 -0.54 -11.58 -2.90
C ASN A 187 -1.48 -12.78 -2.72
N ALA A 188 -1.11 -13.78 -1.89
CA ALA A 188 -1.90 -15.00 -1.74
C ALA A 188 -3.34 -14.71 -1.28
N THR A 189 -3.51 -13.73 -0.39
CA THR A 189 -4.82 -13.31 0.13
C THR A 189 -5.65 -12.48 -0.85
N PHE A 190 -5.03 -11.95 -1.91
CA PHE A 190 -5.73 -11.15 -2.92
C PHE A 190 -6.59 -12.02 -3.86
N GLY A 191 -6.29 -13.32 -3.95
CA GLY A 191 -7.01 -14.25 -4.82
C GLY A 191 -6.95 -13.81 -6.29
N PHE A 192 -8.08 -13.95 -6.99
CA PHE A 192 -8.25 -13.52 -8.38
C PHE A 192 -8.82 -12.09 -8.52
N THR A 193 -8.64 -11.26 -7.48
CA THR A 193 -9.09 -9.88 -7.52
C THR A 193 -8.11 -8.97 -8.27
N GLU A 194 -8.57 -7.75 -8.58
CA GLU A 194 -7.75 -6.73 -9.24
C GLU A 194 -6.67 -6.12 -8.34
N MET A 195 -6.62 -6.47 -7.04
CA MET A 195 -5.66 -5.90 -6.09
C MET A 195 -4.20 -6.10 -6.51
N THR A 196 -3.87 -7.27 -7.09
CA THR A 196 -2.53 -7.54 -7.62
C THR A 196 -2.15 -6.56 -8.73
N TYR A 197 -3.08 -6.27 -9.65
CA TYR A 197 -2.85 -5.32 -10.75
C TYR A 197 -2.83 -3.87 -10.27
N GLN A 198 -3.59 -3.53 -9.24
CA GLN A 198 -3.52 -2.21 -8.59
C GLN A 198 -2.13 -1.99 -7.98
N GLN A 199 -1.58 -2.98 -7.29
CA GLN A 199 -0.22 -2.91 -6.74
C GLN A 199 0.84 -2.79 -7.85
N GLN A 200 0.67 -3.53 -8.96
CA GLN A 200 1.53 -3.39 -10.13
C GLN A 200 1.44 -1.97 -10.72
N ALA A 201 0.23 -1.39 -10.82
CA ALA A 201 0.05 -0.03 -11.31
C ALA A 201 0.74 1.02 -10.42
N ILE A 202 0.68 0.87 -9.09
CA ILE A 202 1.42 1.72 -8.15
C ILE A 202 2.93 1.56 -8.39
N SER A 203 3.41 0.33 -8.56
CA SER A 203 4.83 0.05 -8.85
C SER A 203 5.29 0.72 -10.16
N ARG A 204 4.42 0.80 -11.18
CA ARG A 204 4.69 1.54 -12.42
C ARG A 204 4.83 3.05 -12.19
N VAL A 205 3.99 3.62 -11.31
CA VAL A 205 4.13 5.04 -10.91
C VAL A 205 5.49 5.26 -10.25
N ARG A 206 5.91 4.39 -9.33
CA ARG A 206 7.23 4.49 -8.68
C ARG A 206 8.40 4.37 -9.66
N ALA A 207 8.26 3.54 -10.69
CA ALA A 207 9.27 3.42 -11.73
C ALA A 207 9.49 4.76 -12.45
N VAL A 208 8.41 5.42 -12.87
CA VAL A 208 8.45 6.72 -13.55
C VAL A 208 8.92 7.82 -12.60
N GLU A 209 8.33 7.88 -11.40
CA GLU A 209 8.62 8.90 -10.39
C GLU A 209 10.10 8.97 -10.05
N HIS A 210 10.74 7.82 -9.90
CA HIS A 210 12.14 7.74 -9.49
C HIS A 210 13.11 7.43 -10.63
N GLY A 211 12.61 7.17 -11.84
CA GLY A 211 13.42 6.78 -12.99
C GLY A 211 14.19 5.48 -12.75
N ARG A 212 13.58 4.50 -12.05
CA ARG A 212 14.19 3.22 -11.67
C ARG A 212 13.42 2.06 -12.25
N THR A 213 14.14 0.98 -12.60
CA THR A 213 13.47 -0.31 -12.80
C THR A 213 12.87 -0.78 -11.49
N VAL A 214 11.61 -1.21 -11.51
CA VAL A 214 10.92 -1.82 -10.37
C VAL A 214 10.72 -3.31 -10.64
N LEU A 215 11.12 -4.12 -9.67
CA LEU A 215 11.12 -5.57 -9.71
C LEU A 215 10.10 -6.08 -8.70
N VAL A 216 8.90 -6.41 -9.16
CA VAL A 216 7.84 -6.97 -8.31
C VAL A 216 7.99 -8.49 -8.27
N ALA A 217 8.27 -9.05 -7.10
CA ALA A 217 8.33 -10.50 -6.88
C ALA A 217 7.14 -10.91 -6.01
N ALA A 218 6.19 -11.64 -6.59
CA ALA A 218 4.97 -12.08 -5.92
C ALA A 218 5.03 -13.57 -5.57
N THR A 219 4.38 -13.98 -4.46
CA THR A 219 4.27 -15.41 -4.08
C THR A 219 3.42 -16.18 -5.08
N SER A 220 2.23 -15.66 -5.40
CA SER A 220 1.24 -16.26 -6.31
C SER A 220 0.51 -15.23 -7.18
N GLY A 221 0.83 -13.95 -6.98
CA GLY A 221 0.27 -12.85 -7.75
C GLY A 221 0.92 -12.69 -9.13
N VAL A 222 1.08 -11.46 -9.57
CA VAL A 222 1.78 -11.12 -10.83
C VAL A 222 3.16 -10.56 -10.49
N SER A 223 4.20 -11.37 -10.65
CA SER A 223 5.58 -10.87 -10.63
C SER A 223 5.83 -10.08 -11.92
N SER A 224 6.58 -8.97 -11.84
CA SER A 224 6.76 -8.08 -12.98
C SER A 224 8.14 -7.43 -13.01
N VAL A 225 8.68 -7.26 -14.21
CA VAL A 225 9.81 -6.40 -14.50
C VAL A 225 9.26 -5.12 -15.14
N ILE A 226 9.41 -4.00 -14.46
CA ILE A 226 8.86 -2.71 -14.87
C ILE A 226 10.01 -1.76 -15.19
N ALA A 227 10.05 -1.28 -16.42
CA ALA A 227 11.08 -0.34 -16.90
C ALA A 227 10.95 1.05 -16.23
N PRO A 228 12.01 1.88 -16.26
CA PRO A 228 11.98 3.21 -15.65
C PRO A 228 10.95 4.19 -16.22
N ASP A 229 10.38 3.90 -17.38
CA ASP A 229 9.27 4.66 -17.99
C ASP A 229 7.88 4.10 -17.61
N GLY A 230 7.83 3.09 -16.74
CA GLY A 230 6.60 2.46 -16.28
C GLY A 230 6.07 1.35 -17.21
N ALA A 231 6.77 1.01 -18.28
CA ALA A 231 6.39 -0.11 -19.14
C ALA A 231 6.62 -1.46 -18.42
N VAL A 232 5.63 -2.36 -18.50
CA VAL A 232 5.76 -3.74 -18.00
C VAL A 232 6.44 -4.56 -19.11
N GLU A 233 7.72 -4.87 -18.93
CA GLU A 233 8.50 -5.63 -19.92
C GLU A 233 8.23 -7.12 -19.85
N GLN A 234 8.06 -7.65 -18.63
CA GLN A 234 7.76 -9.06 -18.38
C GLN A 234 6.81 -9.18 -17.19
N GLN A 235 5.94 -10.19 -17.23
CA GLN A 235 5.10 -10.55 -16.09
C GLN A 235 4.73 -12.01 -16.08
N THR A 236 4.49 -12.57 -14.90
CA THR A 236 4.01 -13.94 -14.69
C THR A 236 2.48 -14.02 -14.78
N LYS A 237 1.96 -15.24 -14.78
CA LYS A 237 0.54 -15.52 -14.56
C LYS A 237 0.24 -15.70 -13.08
N LEU A 238 -1.00 -15.41 -12.69
CA LEU A 238 -1.51 -15.68 -11.34
C LEU A 238 -1.43 -17.18 -11.02
N PHE A 239 -1.10 -17.50 -9.77
CA PHE A 239 -1.09 -18.85 -9.21
C PHE A 239 -0.27 -19.88 -10.01
N THR A 240 0.77 -19.42 -10.71
CA THR A 240 1.63 -20.27 -11.53
C THR A 240 3.08 -20.16 -11.06
N PRO A 241 3.77 -21.26 -10.71
CA PRO A 241 5.20 -21.20 -10.44
C PRO A 241 5.96 -20.74 -11.69
N ASP A 242 6.77 -19.68 -11.55
CA ASP A 242 7.50 -19.11 -12.68
C ASP A 242 8.80 -18.44 -12.24
N ALA A 243 9.65 -18.06 -13.21
CA ALA A 243 10.80 -17.20 -12.99
C ALA A 243 10.99 -16.26 -14.19
N LEU A 244 11.10 -14.97 -13.91
CA LEU A 244 11.42 -13.97 -14.92
C LEU A 244 12.93 -13.68 -14.85
N VAL A 245 13.59 -13.64 -16.01
CA VAL A 245 15.00 -13.28 -16.11
C VAL A 245 15.13 -12.12 -17.08
N ALA A 246 15.68 -10.99 -16.61
CA ALA A 246 15.78 -9.77 -17.38
C ALA A 246 17.15 -9.08 -17.22
N ARG A 247 17.54 -8.35 -18.26
CA ARG A 247 18.60 -7.34 -18.17
C ARG A 247 17.96 -6.00 -17.89
N VAL A 248 18.41 -5.34 -16.83
CA VAL A 248 17.82 -4.07 -16.39
C VAL A 248 18.91 -3.01 -16.22
N PRO A 249 18.61 -1.75 -16.54
CA PRO A 249 19.59 -0.67 -16.35
C PRO A 249 19.74 -0.34 -14.86
N LEU A 250 20.98 -0.18 -14.39
CA LEU A 250 21.30 0.38 -13.09
C LEU A 250 21.39 1.91 -13.24
N ARG A 251 20.54 2.64 -12.55
CA ARG A 251 20.50 4.10 -12.63
C ARG A 251 20.80 4.73 -11.27
N SER A 252 21.66 5.76 -11.23
CA SER A 252 22.05 6.49 -10.01
C SER A 252 21.59 7.95 -9.97
N GLY A 253 21.20 8.55 -11.11
CA GLY A 253 20.69 9.92 -11.14
C GLY A 253 19.35 10.07 -10.43
N THR A 254 19.00 11.25 -9.92
CA THR A 254 17.71 11.54 -9.27
C THR A 254 16.81 12.36 -10.18
N THR A 255 15.53 11.98 -10.25
CA THR A 255 14.50 12.74 -10.97
C THR A 255 14.13 14.01 -10.22
N LEU A 256 13.41 14.92 -10.89
CA LEU A 256 12.86 16.10 -10.22
C LEU A 256 11.88 15.72 -9.10
N ALA A 257 11.03 14.70 -9.32
CA ALA A 257 10.11 14.17 -8.32
C ALA A 257 10.86 13.68 -7.08
N THR A 258 11.93 12.88 -7.24
CA THR A 258 12.78 12.43 -6.12
C THR A 258 13.39 13.60 -5.35
N ARG A 259 13.78 14.69 -6.03
CA ARG A 259 14.41 15.86 -5.38
C ARG A 259 13.41 16.68 -4.60
N LEU A 260 12.29 17.05 -5.23
CA LEU A 260 11.27 17.93 -4.64
C LEU A 260 10.44 17.18 -3.58
N GLY A 261 10.14 15.90 -3.80
CA GLY A 261 9.26 15.13 -2.92
C GLY A 261 7.90 15.82 -2.75
N PRO A 262 7.35 15.91 -1.53
CA PRO A 262 6.01 16.46 -1.29
C PRO A 262 5.92 18.00 -1.36
N ALA A 263 7.01 18.72 -1.64
CA ALA A 263 7.01 20.18 -1.63
C ALA A 263 5.98 20.81 -2.60
N PRO A 264 5.82 20.34 -3.87
CA PRO A 264 4.79 20.88 -4.77
C PRO A 264 3.37 20.68 -4.25
N GLU A 265 3.10 19.52 -3.63
CA GLU A 265 1.80 19.21 -3.04
C GLU A 265 1.47 20.16 -1.88
N TRP A 266 2.39 20.34 -0.95
CA TRP A 266 2.22 21.28 0.17
C TRP A 266 2.09 22.73 -0.29
N MET A 267 2.79 23.10 -1.37
CA MET A 267 2.62 24.42 -1.97
C MET A 267 1.20 24.63 -2.52
N LEU A 268 0.62 23.64 -3.21
CA LEU A 268 -0.75 23.71 -3.70
C LEU A 268 -1.76 23.76 -2.55
N VAL A 269 -1.56 22.98 -1.49
CA VAL A 269 -2.38 23.04 -0.27
C VAL A 269 -2.32 24.43 0.36
N ALA A 270 -1.13 25.01 0.51
CA ALA A 270 -0.97 26.36 1.06
C ALA A 270 -1.68 27.42 0.20
N LEU A 271 -1.55 27.37 -1.12
CA LEU A 271 -2.24 28.27 -2.05
C LEU A 271 -3.77 28.12 -1.93
N GLY A 272 -4.27 26.89 -1.83
CA GLY A 272 -5.70 26.63 -1.61
C GLY A 272 -6.21 27.24 -0.30
N LEU A 273 -5.48 27.05 0.80
CA LEU A 273 -5.83 27.62 2.10
C LEU A 273 -5.80 29.17 2.09
N LEU A 274 -4.80 29.76 1.42
CA LEU A 274 -4.74 31.22 1.22
C LEU A 274 -5.93 31.74 0.42
N GLY A 275 -6.34 31.02 -0.63
CA GLY A 275 -7.53 31.35 -1.41
C GLY A 275 -8.82 31.35 -0.57
N VAL A 276 -9.01 30.32 0.25
CA VAL A 276 -10.14 30.22 1.19
C VAL A 276 -10.10 31.38 2.21
N ALA A 277 -8.96 31.65 2.80
CA ALA A 277 -8.79 32.75 3.74
C ALA A 277 -9.13 34.11 3.11
N ALA A 278 -8.63 34.37 1.90
CA ALA A 278 -8.95 35.59 1.15
C ALA A 278 -10.46 35.72 0.87
N ALA A 279 -11.11 34.62 0.45
CA ALA A 279 -12.56 34.62 0.21
C ALA A 279 -13.35 34.92 1.48
N LEU A 280 -12.97 34.36 2.62
CA LEU A 280 -13.60 34.65 3.94
C LEU A 280 -13.44 36.12 4.35
N VAL A 281 -12.25 36.71 4.13
CA VAL A 281 -12.01 38.13 4.40
C VAL A 281 -12.88 39.02 3.50
N VAL A 282 -12.96 38.74 2.21
CA VAL A 282 -13.82 39.49 1.27
C VAL A 282 -15.29 39.39 1.69
N GLN A 283 -15.75 38.18 2.02
CA GLN A 283 -17.13 37.97 2.46
C GLN A 283 -17.46 38.70 3.77
N SER A 284 -16.55 38.70 4.73
CA SER A 284 -16.71 39.39 6.00
C SER A 284 -16.77 40.90 5.80
N ARG A 285 -15.91 41.47 4.93
CA ARG A 285 -15.93 42.89 4.57
C ARG A 285 -17.24 43.29 3.87
N ALA A 286 -17.73 42.47 2.94
CA ALA A 286 -19.00 42.68 2.25
C ALA A 286 -20.20 42.67 3.22
N LYS A 287 -20.21 41.76 4.20
CA LYS A 287 -21.24 41.72 5.26
C LYS A 287 -21.14 42.96 6.18
N ALA A 288 -19.96 43.41 6.53
CA ALA A 288 -19.76 44.63 7.35
C ALA A 288 -20.20 45.91 6.61
N GLY A 289 -19.92 46.00 5.30
CA GLY A 289 -20.39 47.08 4.44
C GLY A 289 -21.91 47.17 4.32
N ARG A 290 -22.59 46.04 4.22
CA ARG A 290 -24.08 45.97 4.17
C ARG A 290 -24.74 46.40 5.52
N ARG A 291 -24.05 46.21 6.66
CA ARG A 291 -24.56 46.65 7.99
C ARG A 291 -24.42 48.16 8.20
N ARG A 292 -23.62 48.88 7.39
CA ARG A 292 -23.43 50.31 7.40
C ARG A 292 -24.24 51.03 6.30
N GLY A 293 -25.40 50.50 5.91
CA GLY A 293 -26.32 51.17 4.99
C GLY A 293 -26.72 52.53 5.48
N PRO A 294 -27.08 53.48 4.61
CA PRO A 294 -27.39 54.84 4.97
C PRO A 294 -28.48 54.88 6.03
N VAL A 295 -28.21 55.62 7.11
CA VAL A 295 -29.21 55.96 8.12
C VAL A 295 -30.29 56.77 7.37
N PRO A 296 -31.58 56.34 7.37
CA PRO A 296 -32.62 57.10 6.76
C PRO A 296 -32.66 58.51 7.39
N PRO A 297 -32.89 59.57 6.59
CA PRO A 297 -33.04 60.92 7.14
C PRO A 297 -34.13 60.92 8.18
N LYS A 298 -33.88 61.57 9.33
CA LYS A 298 -34.88 61.83 10.34
C LYS A 298 -35.95 62.69 9.67
N GLU A 299 -37.15 62.16 9.46
CA GLU A 299 -38.32 62.96 9.16
C GLU A 299 -38.61 63.86 10.34
N ASP A 300 -38.46 65.17 10.15
CA ASP A 300 -38.91 66.17 11.10
C ASP A 300 -40.43 66.06 11.18
N VAL A 301 -40.89 65.53 12.31
CA VAL A 301 -42.33 65.50 12.64
C VAL A 301 -42.71 66.89 13.09
N ASP A 302 -43.14 67.71 12.11
CA ASP A 302 -43.80 68.97 12.41
C ASP A 302 -45.21 68.68 12.96
N GLY A 303 -45.54 69.30 14.06
CA GLY A 303 -46.78 69.07 14.79
C GLY A 303 -48.02 69.57 14.08
N GLY A 304 -49.00 68.73 13.97
CA GLY A 304 -50.35 69.04 13.49
C GLY A 304 -51.38 68.16 14.14
N SER A 305 -52.09 68.71 15.09
CA SER A 305 -53.21 68.10 15.82
C SER A 305 -54.43 67.85 14.93
N ALA A 306 -55.14 66.83 15.24
CA ALA A 306 -56.59 66.67 15.26
C ALA A 306 -57.13 65.41 14.52
N GLY A 307 -57.96 64.68 15.20
CA GLY A 307 -59.03 63.94 14.54
C GLY A 307 -59.19 62.43 14.90
N ARG A 308 -59.82 62.24 16.05
CA ARG A 308 -60.46 60.96 16.38
C ARG A 308 -61.26 60.38 15.17
N ARG A 309 -61.09 59.13 14.87
CA ARG A 309 -62.24 58.21 14.64
C ARG A 309 -61.85 56.73 14.78
N ARG A 310 -62.49 56.10 15.75
CA ARG A 310 -62.60 54.67 15.94
C ARG A 310 -63.24 54.01 14.72
N ARG A 311 -62.64 52.95 14.19
CA ARG A 311 -63.39 51.87 13.56
C ARG A 311 -62.84 50.53 13.97
N ARG A 312 -63.67 49.80 14.69
CA ARG A 312 -63.60 48.37 14.94
C ARG A 312 -63.79 47.66 13.60
N GLY A 313 -63.13 46.55 13.42
CA GLY A 313 -63.53 45.63 12.39
C GLY A 313 -62.57 44.51 12.05
N ARG A 314 -62.84 43.38 12.63
CA ARG A 314 -62.74 42.02 12.06
C ARG A 314 -61.36 41.38 11.85
N ARG A 315 -61.13 40.39 12.67
CA ARG A 315 -60.33 39.18 12.34
C ARG A 315 -61.02 38.38 11.21
N PRO A 316 -60.28 37.74 10.37
CA PRO A 316 -60.68 36.44 9.75
C PRO A 316 -59.69 35.36 10.20
N ASP A 317 -60.24 34.44 10.88
CA ASP A 317 -60.55 33.04 10.58
C ASP A 317 -59.37 32.20 10.12
N ASP A 318 -59.01 31.38 11.03
CA ASP A 318 -58.20 30.17 10.99
C ASP A 318 -58.95 29.14 10.12
N ARG A 319 -58.44 28.82 8.95
CA ARG A 319 -58.79 27.58 8.25
C ARG A 319 -57.57 26.69 8.10
N ARG A 320 -57.48 25.74 9.05
CA ARG A 320 -56.70 24.53 8.91
C ARG A 320 -57.29 23.69 7.78
N ASP A 321 -56.46 23.37 6.85
CA ASP A 321 -56.73 22.34 5.84
C ASP A 321 -56.06 21.00 6.33
N PRO A 322 -56.86 19.94 6.57
CA PRO A 322 -56.35 18.65 7.03
C PRO A 322 -56.41 17.63 5.87
N ASP A 323 -55.49 17.69 4.93
CA ASP A 323 -55.28 16.57 4.00
C ASP A 323 -53.93 16.64 3.29
N LEU A 324 -52.94 15.99 3.93
CA LEU A 324 -51.79 15.43 3.24
C LEU A 324 -51.09 14.43 4.19
N ARG A 325 -51.82 13.38 4.53
CA ARG A 325 -51.20 12.11 5.01
C ARG A 325 -51.70 11.00 4.09
N ARG A 326 -50.86 10.58 3.15
CA ARG A 326 -50.76 9.19 2.61
C ARG A 326 -49.94 9.19 1.32
N ALA A 327 -48.73 8.61 1.45
CA ALA A 327 -47.97 7.89 0.43
C ALA A 327 -46.50 7.89 0.91
N GLY A 328 -45.74 6.80 1.10
CA GLY A 328 -45.93 5.42 0.75
C GLY A 328 -44.81 4.68 1.46
N GLN A 329 -45.16 3.59 2.09
CA GLN A 329 -44.21 2.55 2.50
C GLN A 329 -43.79 1.75 1.25
N PRO A 330 -42.55 1.38 1.04
CA PRO A 330 -42.23 0.33 0.10
C PRO A 330 -42.35 -1.04 0.80
N ALA A 331 -42.98 -1.94 0.06
CA ALA A 331 -43.28 -3.32 0.41
C ALA A 331 -41.99 -4.17 0.55
N ASP A 332 -42.01 -5.02 1.57
CA ASP A 332 -41.16 -6.15 1.73
C ASP A 332 -41.32 -7.13 0.57
N GLY A 333 -40.22 -7.39 -0.15
CA GLY A 333 -40.10 -8.47 -1.11
C GLY A 333 -39.21 -9.58 -0.53
N PRO A 334 -39.55 -10.88 -0.77
CA PRO A 334 -38.92 -11.99 -0.08
C PRO A 334 -37.52 -12.34 -0.60
N ALA A 335 -36.67 -12.79 0.33
CA ALA A 335 -35.32 -13.32 0.10
C ALA A 335 -35.34 -14.54 -0.83
N PRO A 336 -34.38 -14.73 -1.74
CA PRO A 336 -34.22 -15.97 -2.45
C PRO A 336 -33.47 -17.00 -1.61
N ALA A 337 -34.03 -18.21 -1.61
CA ALA A 337 -33.57 -19.41 -0.96
C ALA A 337 -32.19 -19.87 -1.46
N ALA A 338 -31.37 -20.33 -0.54
CA ALA A 338 -30.19 -21.12 -0.79
C ALA A 338 -30.56 -22.41 -1.53
N ARG A 339 -29.91 -22.67 -2.67
CA ARG A 339 -29.78 -24.00 -3.22
C ARG A 339 -28.30 -24.37 -3.21
N GLY A 340 -28.02 -25.40 -2.39
CA GLY A 340 -26.77 -26.11 -2.41
C GLY A 340 -26.67 -27.02 -3.63
N GLY A 341 -25.47 -27.47 -3.92
CA GLY A 341 -25.23 -28.58 -4.85
C GLY A 341 -23.87 -28.50 -5.53
N ILE A 342 -22.98 -29.35 -5.03
CA ILE A 342 -21.77 -29.98 -5.60
C ILE A 342 -20.51 -29.09 -5.60
#